data_4eebc099e0e95921ea23f3d68a3fd6ef
#
_entry.id   4eebc099e0e95921ea23f3d68a3fd6ef
#
_cell.length_a   1.000
_cell.length_b   1.000
_cell.length_c   1.000
_cell.angle_alpha   90.00
_cell.angle_beta   90.00
_cell.angle_gamma   90.00
#
_symmetry.space_group_name_H-M   'P 1'
#
loop_
_entity.id
_entity.type
_entity.pdbx_description
1 polymer ?
#
loop_
_entity_poly.entity_id
_entity_poly.type
_entity_poly.pdbx_seq_one_letter_code
_entity_poly.pdbx_strand_id
1 'polypeptide(L)'
;MPAATEKRRVLVVDDEPSIVDAVATSLRYEGFDVSEASTGRKALAAAQENPPDLIVLDVMLPDLDGLEVTRRLRSDGIRVPVLFLTARDAVEDKVAGLTVGGDDYVTKPFSLAELVARVHAILRRTGAEPEDGSLLRFADVEMDEEAHEVRRAGNAIQLTATEFALLRFFLLNPRRVLSKSQILDHVWHYDFGGDANVVETYVSYLRKKLDAHGPSLIHTIRLVGYALREPA
;
A
#
# COMPACT_ATOMS: atom_id res chain seq x y z
N MET A 1 14.35 23.62 -21.53
CA MET A 1 13.38 23.92 -20.46
C MET A 1 13.17 22.61 -19.72
N PRO A 2 13.41 22.51 -18.40
CA PRO A 2 13.07 21.29 -17.70
C PRO A 2 11.56 21.09 -17.80
N ALA A 3 11.11 19.89 -18.13
CA ALA A 3 9.71 19.50 -18.11
C ALA A 3 9.17 19.82 -16.72
N ALA A 4 8.04 20.51 -16.62
CA ALA A 4 7.35 20.70 -15.35
C ALA A 4 7.00 19.31 -14.82
N THR A 5 7.64 18.88 -13.75
CA THR A 5 7.30 17.63 -13.08
C THR A 5 5.83 17.71 -12.68
N GLU A 6 5.00 16.89 -13.28
CA GLU A 6 3.57 16.86 -13.00
C GLU A 6 3.39 16.57 -11.51
N LYS A 7 2.62 17.43 -10.82
CA LYS A 7 2.42 17.27 -9.38
C LYS A 7 1.63 15.99 -9.11
N ARG A 8 2.08 15.17 -8.15
CA ARG A 8 1.34 14.00 -7.69
C ARG A 8 0.01 14.42 -7.08
N ARG A 9 -1.06 13.74 -7.47
CA ARG A 9 -2.44 14.02 -7.06
C ARG A 9 -2.83 13.16 -5.86
N VAL A 10 -3.32 13.78 -4.80
CA VAL A 10 -3.81 13.09 -3.61
C VAL A 10 -5.27 13.45 -3.38
N LEU A 11 -6.13 12.44 -3.20
CA LEU A 11 -7.51 12.63 -2.79
C LEU A 11 -7.63 12.42 -1.28
N VAL A 12 -8.12 13.43 -0.57
CA VAL A 12 -8.40 13.36 0.88
C VAL A 12 -9.88 13.17 1.10
N VAL A 13 -10.25 12.15 1.86
CA VAL A 13 -11.65 11.76 2.10
C VAL A 13 -11.90 11.57 3.59
N ASP A 14 -12.66 12.47 4.18
CA ASP A 14 -13.11 12.44 5.57
C ASP A 14 -14.39 13.27 5.68
N ASP A 15 -15.33 12.89 6.54
CA ASP A 15 -16.57 13.65 6.75
C ASP A 15 -16.39 14.81 7.74
N GLU A 16 -15.26 14.87 8.45
CA GLU A 16 -14.89 15.93 9.37
C GLU A 16 -14.09 17.03 8.64
N PRO A 17 -14.68 18.23 8.39
CA PRO A 17 -14.02 19.28 7.61
C PRO A 17 -12.69 19.74 8.20
N SER A 18 -12.55 19.76 9.53
CA SER A 18 -11.31 20.14 10.22
C SER A 18 -10.14 19.20 9.92
N ILE A 19 -10.40 17.90 9.77
CA ILE A 19 -9.41 16.91 9.38
C ILE A 19 -9.04 17.10 7.92
N VAL A 20 -10.04 17.21 7.04
CA VAL A 20 -9.81 17.46 5.60
C VAL A 20 -8.96 18.72 5.39
N ASP A 21 -9.31 19.84 6.01
CA ASP A 21 -8.58 21.10 5.88
C ASP A 21 -7.12 20.99 6.37
N ALA A 22 -6.91 20.36 7.53
CA ALA A 22 -5.58 20.18 8.09
C ALA A 22 -4.69 19.29 7.22
N VAL A 23 -5.22 18.15 6.78
CA VAL A 23 -4.50 17.20 5.94
C VAL A 23 -4.24 17.79 4.56
N ALA A 24 -5.26 18.37 3.91
CA ALA A 24 -5.12 18.96 2.58
C ALA A 24 -4.12 20.13 2.58
N THR A 25 -4.18 21.00 3.59
CA THR A 25 -3.22 22.12 3.72
C THR A 25 -1.79 21.60 3.87
N SER A 26 -1.58 20.58 4.72
CA SER A 26 -0.26 20.00 4.94
C SER A 26 0.29 19.36 3.65
N LEU A 27 -0.53 18.59 2.92
CA LEU A 27 -0.12 17.96 1.67
C LEU A 27 0.14 18.96 0.54
N ARG A 28 -0.65 20.06 0.45
CA ARG A 28 -0.39 21.15 -0.50
C ARG A 28 0.94 21.86 -0.20
N TYR A 29 1.27 22.04 1.08
CA TYR A 29 2.57 22.60 1.49
C TYR A 29 3.73 21.72 1.03
N GLU A 30 3.58 20.40 1.03
CA GLU A 30 4.54 19.43 0.51
C GLU A 30 4.57 19.35 -1.04
N GLY A 31 3.74 20.15 -1.72
CA GLY A 31 3.76 20.27 -3.17
C GLY A 31 2.81 19.34 -3.92
N PHE A 32 1.96 18.60 -3.23
CA PHE A 32 0.91 17.77 -3.85
C PHE A 32 -0.22 18.60 -4.45
N ASP A 33 -0.87 18.05 -5.48
CA ASP A 33 -2.17 18.54 -5.96
C ASP A 33 -3.26 17.77 -5.20
N VAL A 34 -4.07 18.50 -4.40
CA VAL A 34 -4.99 17.87 -3.45
C VAL A 34 -6.43 18.16 -3.80
N SER A 35 -7.19 17.10 -4.07
CA SER A 35 -8.65 17.10 -4.15
C SER A 35 -9.26 16.54 -2.86
N GLU A 36 -10.52 16.90 -2.61
CA GLU A 36 -11.21 16.63 -1.35
C GLU A 36 -12.59 16.01 -1.59
N ALA A 37 -12.97 15.07 -0.74
CA ALA A 37 -14.31 14.50 -0.73
C ALA A 37 -14.78 14.30 0.71
N SER A 38 -16.07 14.53 0.97
CA SER A 38 -16.67 14.39 2.31
C SER A 38 -17.53 13.15 2.46
N THR A 39 -17.59 12.27 1.46
CA THR A 39 -18.38 11.04 1.46
C THR A 39 -17.75 9.98 0.56
N GLY A 40 -18.04 8.71 0.82
CA GLY A 40 -17.52 7.60 0.03
C GLY A 40 -17.99 7.65 -1.44
N ARG A 41 -19.23 8.07 -1.70
CA ARG A 41 -19.72 8.22 -3.08
C ARG A 41 -19.00 9.32 -3.85
N LYS A 42 -18.72 10.45 -3.20
CA LYS A 42 -17.92 11.52 -3.82
C LYS A 42 -16.48 11.06 -4.08
N ALA A 43 -15.91 10.27 -3.17
CA ALA A 43 -14.58 9.71 -3.35
C ALA A 43 -14.51 8.78 -4.57
N LEU A 44 -15.51 7.91 -4.77
CA LEU A 44 -15.59 7.05 -5.95
C LEU A 44 -15.70 7.87 -7.25
N ALA A 45 -16.58 8.87 -7.28
CA ALA A 45 -16.73 9.74 -8.44
C ALA A 45 -15.43 10.49 -8.76
N ALA A 46 -14.81 11.10 -7.75
CA ALA A 46 -13.56 11.83 -7.93
C ALA A 46 -12.42 10.93 -8.44
N ALA A 47 -12.32 9.70 -7.93
CA ALA A 47 -11.30 8.74 -8.36
C ALA A 47 -11.51 8.25 -9.81
N GLN A 48 -12.76 8.22 -10.30
CA GLN A 48 -13.07 7.86 -11.68
C GLN A 48 -12.87 9.03 -12.66
N GLU A 49 -13.28 10.24 -12.26
CA GLU A 49 -13.19 11.44 -13.11
C GLU A 49 -11.75 11.95 -13.24
N ASN A 50 -11.01 11.92 -12.15
CA ASN A 50 -9.64 12.41 -12.08
C ASN A 50 -8.78 11.49 -11.21
N PRO A 51 -8.28 10.36 -11.76
CA PRO A 51 -7.58 9.35 -10.99
C PRO A 51 -6.44 9.93 -10.15
N PRO A 52 -6.47 9.81 -8.81
CA PRO A 52 -5.37 10.26 -7.96
C PRO A 52 -4.22 9.26 -7.94
N ASP A 53 -3.03 9.71 -7.54
CA ASP A 53 -1.87 8.84 -7.29
C ASP A 53 -1.95 8.15 -5.91
N LEU A 54 -2.76 8.71 -4.98
CA LEU A 54 -3.01 8.16 -3.66
C LEU A 54 -4.33 8.69 -3.09
N ILE A 55 -5.03 7.87 -2.31
CA ILE A 55 -6.21 8.27 -1.54
C ILE A 55 -5.89 8.18 -0.04
N VAL A 56 -6.07 9.28 0.69
CA VAL A 56 -6.18 9.28 2.16
C VAL A 56 -7.65 9.15 2.49
N LEU A 57 -8.06 8.07 3.15
CA LEU A 57 -9.46 7.66 3.24
C LEU A 57 -9.87 7.32 4.68
N ASP A 58 -10.82 8.06 5.22
CA ASP A 58 -11.43 7.64 6.49
C ASP A 58 -12.21 6.34 6.30
N VAL A 59 -12.06 5.45 7.27
CA VAL A 59 -12.83 4.20 7.33
C VAL A 59 -14.30 4.52 7.66
N MET A 60 -14.55 5.48 8.57
CA MET A 60 -15.88 5.77 9.08
C MET A 60 -16.54 6.95 8.35
N LEU A 61 -17.05 6.70 7.15
CA LEU A 61 -17.81 7.70 6.38
C LEU A 61 -19.34 7.50 6.53
N PRO A 62 -20.14 8.55 6.43
CA PRO A 62 -21.57 8.50 6.77
C PRO A 62 -22.45 7.77 5.76
N ASP A 63 -22.01 7.61 4.51
CA ASP A 63 -22.83 7.04 3.42
C ASP A 63 -22.33 5.67 2.94
N LEU A 64 -21.03 5.50 2.85
CA LEU A 64 -20.35 4.31 2.36
C LEU A 64 -19.01 4.22 3.05
N ASP A 65 -18.79 3.20 3.87
CA ASP A 65 -17.54 3.07 4.61
C ASP A 65 -16.31 2.97 3.69
N GLY A 66 -15.15 3.39 4.20
CA GLY A 66 -13.91 3.45 3.42
C GLY A 66 -13.46 2.08 2.90
N LEU A 67 -13.80 1.00 3.59
CA LEU A 67 -13.49 -0.37 3.16
C LEU A 67 -14.32 -0.74 1.92
N GLU A 68 -15.60 -0.37 1.92
CA GLU A 68 -16.49 -0.61 0.79
C GLU A 68 -16.10 0.28 -0.40
N VAL A 69 -15.69 1.54 -0.16
CA VAL A 69 -15.10 2.40 -1.21
C VAL A 69 -13.93 1.69 -1.86
N THR A 70 -13.00 1.18 -1.06
CA THR A 70 -11.82 0.48 -1.57
C THR A 70 -12.19 -0.80 -2.34
N ARG A 71 -13.14 -1.60 -1.84
CA ARG A 71 -13.64 -2.80 -2.56
C ARG A 71 -14.16 -2.44 -3.95
N ARG A 72 -14.96 -1.38 -4.06
CA ARG A 72 -15.52 -0.92 -5.35
C ARG A 72 -14.43 -0.43 -6.29
N LEU A 73 -13.50 0.38 -5.80
CA LEU A 73 -12.34 0.79 -6.61
C LEU A 73 -11.60 -0.43 -7.18
N ARG A 74 -11.35 -1.44 -6.35
CA ARG A 74 -10.67 -2.69 -6.77
C ARG A 74 -11.51 -3.51 -7.77
N SER A 75 -12.84 -3.58 -7.57
CA SER A 75 -13.73 -4.26 -8.52
C SER A 75 -13.81 -3.57 -9.88
N ASP A 76 -13.68 -2.24 -9.89
CA ASP A 76 -13.64 -1.42 -11.11
C ASP A 76 -12.25 -1.40 -11.78
N GLY A 77 -11.28 -2.18 -11.24
CA GLY A 77 -9.92 -2.25 -11.76
C GLY A 77 -9.01 -1.09 -11.34
N ILE A 78 -9.50 -0.16 -10.53
CA ILE A 78 -8.75 1.02 -10.05
C ILE A 78 -7.85 0.59 -8.89
N ARG A 79 -6.52 0.66 -9.11
CA ARG A 79 -5.50 0.18 -8.16
C ARG A 79 -4.77 1.29 -7.43
N VAL A 80 -5.35 2.47 -7.38
CA VAL A 80 -4.79 3.60 -6.62
C VAL A 80 -4.47 3.15 -5.18
N PRO A 81 -3.28 3.47 -4.65
CA PRO A 81 -2.95 3.18 -3.25
C PRO A 81 -3.86 3.94 -2.29
N VAL A 82 -4.17 3.26 -1.17
CA VAL A 82 -5.08 3.79 -0.15
C VAL A 82 -4.39 3.79 1.22
N LEU A 83 -4.27 4.98 1.82
CA LEU A 83 -3.89 5.18 3.22
C LEU A 83 -5.16 5.37 4.05
N PHE A 84 -5.48 4.42 4.89
CA PHE A 84 -6.65 4.53 5.75
C PHE A 84 -6.42 5.42 6.98
N LEU A 85 -7.42 6.24 7.31
CA LEU A 85 -7.56 6.87 8.62
C LEU A 85 -8.55 6.04 9.45
N THR A 86 -8.18 5.65 10.66
CA THR A 86 -9.03 4.77 11.49
C THR A 86 -9.00 5.17 12.96
N ALA A 87 -10.10 4.88 13.70
CA ALA A 87 -10.13 5.08 15.14
C ALA A 87 -9.23 4.09 15.88
N ARG A 88 -8.72 4.47 17.06
CA ARG A 88 -7.73 3.71 17.83
C ARG A 88 -8.17 2.31 18.26
N ASP A 89 -9.47 2.09 18.41
CA ASP A 89 -10.04 0.86 18.97
C ASP A 89 -10.41 -0.20 17.91
N ALA A 90 -10.25 0.10 16.64
CA ALA A 90 -10.63 -0.75 15.54
C ALA A 90 -9.46 -1.63 15.03
N VAL A 91 -8.89 -2.48 15.90
CA VAL A 91 -7.90 -3.48 15.48
C VAL A 91 -8.49 -4.42 14.43
N GLU A 92 -9.78 -4.75 14.54
CA GLU A 92 -10.49 -5.56 13.55
C GLU A 92 -10.64 -4.82 12.21
N ASP A 93 -10.84 -3.50 12.23
CA ASP A 93 -10.91 -2.67 11.02
C ASP A 93 -9.54 -2.54 10.33
N LYS A 94 -8.44 -2.53 11.08
CA LYS A 94 -7.08 -2.53 10.50
C LYS A 94 -6.83 -3.79 9.67
N VAL A 95 -7.17 -4.96 10.22
CA VAL A 95 -7.05 -6.24 9.52
C VAL A 95 -8.03 -6.28 8.34
N ALA A 96 -9.25 -5.81 8.51
CA ALA A 96 -10.23 -5.73 7.42
C ALA A 96 -9.79 -4.77 6.32
N GLY A 97 -9.27 -3.58 6.66
CA GLY A 97 -8.79 -2.59 5.69
C GLY A 97 -7.65 -3.10 4.82
N LEU A 98 -6.67 -3.74 5.43
CA LEU A 98 -5.57 -4.36 4.71
C LEU A 98 -6.02 -5.57 3.87
N THR A 99 -7.02 -6.34 4.33
CA THR A 99 -7.60 -7.46 3.57
C THR A 99 -8.31 -7.00 2.30
N VAL A 100 -8.89 -5.82 2.31
CA VAL A 100 -9.63 -5.22 1.17
C VAL A 100 -8.68 -4.60 0.14
N GLY A 101 -7.39 -4.47 0.45
CA GLY A 101 -6.38 -3.93 -0.46
C GLY A 101 -5.95 -2.49 -0.15
N GLY A 102 -6.02 -2.08 1.11
CA GLY A 102 -5.34 -0.88 1.61
C GLY A 102 -3.82 -1.08 1.68
N ASP A 103 -3.07 0.00 1.55
CA ASP A 103 -1.61 -0.04 1.48
C ASP A 103 -0.93 0.33 2.80
N ASP A 104 -1.61 1.12 3.65
CA ASP A 104 -1.19 1.47 5.01
C ASP A 104 -2.38 2.06 5.80
N TYR A 105 -2.19 2.33 7.09
CA TYR A 105 -3.18 2.99 7.93
C TYR A 105 -2.54 3.94 8.94
N VAL A 106 -3.32 4.95 9.35
CA VAL A 106 -2.98 5.90 10.43
C VAL A 106 -4.12 5.93 11.43
N THR A 107 -3.81 5.82 12.71
CA THR A 107 -4.84 5.85 13.77
C THR A 107 -5.10 7.26 14.27
N LYS A 108 -6.36 7.66 14.33
CA LYS A 108 -6.81 8.92 14.96
C LYS A 108 -6.69 8.79 16.49
N PRO A 109 -6.15 9.82 17.23
CA PRO A 109 -5.54 11.03 16.69
C PRO A 109 -4.12 10.77 16.15
N PHE A 110 -3.75 11.44 15.06
CA PHE A 110 -2.44 11.32 14.41
C PHE A 110 -1.73 12.67 14.32
N SER A 111 -0.42 12.66 14.12
CA SER A 111 0.32 13.84 13.74
C SER A 111 0.32 14.04 12.22
N LEU A 112 0.21 15.29 11.76
CA LEU A 112 0.29 15.60 10.33
C LEU A 112 1.64 15.18 9.74
N ALA A 113 2.73 15.32 10.50
CA ALA A 113 4.05 14.86 10.08
C ALA A 113 4.10 13.34 9.82
N GLU A 114 3.45 12.53 10.67
CA GLU A 114 3.33 11.09 10.47
C GLU A 114 2.57 10.78 9.19
N LEU A 115 1.40 11.42 8.99
CA LEU A 115 0.57 11.20 7.81
C LEU A 115 1.32 11.56 6.53
N VAL A 116 1.93 12.75 6.46
CA VAL A 116 2.70 13.21 5.30
C VAL A 116 3.82 12.23 4.96
N ALA A 117 4.52 11.79 5.95
CA ALA A 117 5.62 10.89 5.75
C ALA A 117 5.15 9.51 5.23
N ARG A 118 3.98 9.00 5.66
CA ARG A 118 3.37 7.77 5.09
C ARG A 118 2.91 7.98 3.65
N VAL A 119 2.32 9.13 3.33
CA VAL A 119 1.98 9.51 1.95
C VAL A 119 3.22 9.45 1.05
N HIS A 120 4.33 10.09 1.47
CA HIS A 120 5.58 10.01 0.71
C HIS A 120 6.10 8.56 0.58
N ALA A 121 6.01 7.77 1.65
CA ALA A 121 6.47 6.37 1.62
C ALA A 121 5.67 5.52 0.63
N ILE A 122 4.35 5.69 0.58
CA ILE A 122 3.48 4.97 -0.37
C ILE A 122 3.78 5.42 -1.80
N LEU A 123 3.81 6.74 -2.06
CA LEU A 123 4.04 7.28 -3.40
C LEU A 123 5.43 6.95 -3.94
N ARG A 124 6.44 6.81 -3.10
CA ARG A 124 7.77 6.34 -3.52
C ARG A 124 7.74 4.90 -3.99
N ARG A 125 6.93 4.03 -3.37
CA ARG A 125 6.77 2.63 -3.80
C ARG A 125 6.11 2.51 -5.17
N THR A 126 5.17 3.41 -5.48
CA THR A 126 4.46 3.45 -6.77
C THR A 126 5.23 4.18 -7.87
N GLY A 127 6.21 5.01 -7.51
CA GLY A 127 6.99 5.86 -8.41
C GLY A 127 8.49 5.56 -8.41
N ALA A 128 8.92 4.45 -7.84
CA ALA A 128 10.31 4.02 -7.99
C ALA A 128 10.58 3.78 -9.47
N GLU A 129 11.37 4.66 -10.09
CA GLU A 129 11.98 4.40 -11.40
C GLU A 129 12.70 3.05 -11.29
N PRO A 130 12.49 2.11 -12.22
CA PRO A 130 13.22 0.86 -12.21
C PRO A 130 14.70 1.18 -12.37
N GLU A 131 15.51 0.81 -11.40
CA GLU A 131 16.93 0.71 -11.63
C GLU A 131 17.12 -0.43 -12.63
N ASP A 132 17.31 -0.06 -13.91
CA ASP A 132 17.64 -0.95 -15.01
C ASP A 132 16.63 -2.09 -15.21
N GLY A 133 15.68 -1.92 -16.14
CA GLY A 133 14.52 -2.78 -16.48
C GLY A 133 14.70 -4.27 -16.27
N SER A 134 14.82 -4.69 -15.03
CA SER A 134 15.17 -6.05 -14.66
C SER A 134 13.93 -6.85 -14.28
N LEU A 135 13.65 -7.85 -15.08
CA LEU A 135 12.72 -8.90 -14.76
C LEU A 135 13.29 -9.73 -13.58
N LEU A 136 12.79 -9.48 -12.38
CA LEU A 136 13.17 -10.25 -11.20
C LEU A 136 12.54 -11.64 -11.26
N ARG A 137 13.33 -12.67 -11.00
CA ARG A 137 12.88 -14.06 -11.05
C ARG A 137 13.36 -14.85 -9.86
N PHE A 138 12.45 -15.68 -9.32
CA PHE A 138 12.78 -16.70 -8.33
C PHE A 138 11.79 -17.87 -8.45
N ALA A 139 12.34 -19.08 -8.63
CA ALA A 139 11.54 -20.27 -8.92
C ALA A 139 10.58 -20.04 -10.12
N ASP A 140 9.28 -20.15 -9.89
CA ASP A 140 8.22 -19.92 -10.86
C ASP A 140 7.58 -18.51 -10.77
N VAL A 141 8.16 -17.61 -9.98
CA VAL A 141 7.72 -16.20 -9.84
C VAL A 141 8.55 -15.32 -10.75
N GLU A 142 7.86 -14.48 -11.52
CA GLU A 142 8.42 -13.43 -12.35
C GLU A 142 7.78 -12.09 -11.97
N MET A 143 8.60 -11.06 -11.80
CA MET A 143 8.16 -9.68 -11.53
C MET A 143 8.79 -8.75 -12.55
N ASP A 144 7.98 -8.11 -13.34
CA ASP A 144 8.36 -7.02 -14.22
C ASP A 144 8.13 -5.70 -13.49
N GLU A 145 9.24 -5.04 -13.15
CA GLU A 145 9.20 -3.78 -12.39
C GLU A 145 8.71 -2.61 -13.25
N GLU A 146 9.01 -2.61 -14.56
CA GLU A 146 8.59 -1.57 -15.50
C GLU A 146 7.08 -1.66 -15.80
N ALA A 147 6.62 -2.87 -16.13
CA ALA A 147 5.20 -3.11 -16.39
C ALA A 147 4.35 -3.16 -15.10
N HIS A 148 4.99 -3.17 -13.91
CA HIS A 148 4.35 -3.38 -12.63
C HIS A 148 3.49 -4.66 -12.58
N GLU A 149 3.98 -5.70 -13.24
CA GLU A 149 3.32 -7.01 -13.36
C GLU A 149 4.04 -8.08 -12.56
N VAL A 150 3.24 -8.97 -11.97
CA VAL A 150 3.76 -10.18 -11.31
C VAL A 150 3.06 -11.39 -11.89
N ARG A 151 3.83 -12.43 -12.17
CA ARG A 151 3.32 -13.73 -12.62
C ARG A 151 3.90 -14.86 -11.77
N ARG A 152 3.12 -15.89 -11.55
CA ARG A 152 3.59 -17.14 -10.96
C ARG A 152 3.08 -18.33 -11.79
N ALA A 153 3.99 -19.21 -12.20
CA ALA A 153 3.68 -20.33 -13.10
C ALA A 153 2.87 -19.85 -14.34
N GLY A 154 3.19 -18.68 -14.89
CA GLY A 154 2.50 -18.05 -16.01
C GLY A 154 1.19 -17.32 -15.69
N ASN A 155 0.63 -17.48 -14.48
CA ASN A 155 -0.60 -16.80 -14.06
C ASN A 155 -0.30 -15.42 -13.52
N ALA A 156 -1.03 -14.39 -14.00
CA ALA A 156 -0.91 -13.04 -13.51
C ALA A 156 -1.44 -12.94 -12.06
N ILE A 157 -0.67 -12.32 -11.18
CA ILE A 157 -1.02 -12.10 -9.78
C ILE A 157 -1.20 -10.60 -9.55
N GLN A 158 -2.34 -10.26 -9.00
CA GLN A 158 -2.66 -8.88 -8.70
C GLN A 158 -2.21 -8.53 -7.28
N LEU A 159 -1.23 -7.64 -7.17
CA LEU A 159 -0.71 -7.14 -5.91
C LEU A 159 -1.09 -5.67 -5.69
N THR A 160 -1.24 -5.28 -4.42
CA THR A 160 -1.25 -3.87 -4.03
C THR A 160 0.17 -3.31 -4.08
N ALA A 161 0.33 -1.98 -4.02
CA ALA A 161 1.64 -1.35 -4.04
C ALA A 161 2.56 -1.86 -2.91
N THR A 162 2.01 -2.07 -1.72
CA THR A 162 2.78 -2.60 -0.58
C THR A 162 3.12 -4.08 -0.73
N GLU A 163 2.20 -4.91 -1.22
CA GLU A 163 2.50 -6.32 -1.52
C GLU A 163 3.56 -6.46 -2.63
N PHE A 164 3.50 -5.58 -3.65
CA PHE A 164 4.49 -5.53 -4.71
C PHE A 164 5.88 -5.17 -4.16
N ALA A 165 5.98 -4.11 -3.34
CA ALA A 165 7.23 -3.71 -2.69
C ALA A 165 7.78 -4.79 -1.77
N LEU A 166 6.91 -5.50 -1.03
CA LEU A 166 7.30 -6.60 -0.17
C LEU A 166 7.84 -7.79 -0.99
N LEU A 167 7.15 -8.17 -2.06
CA LEU A 167 7.62 -9.24 -2.96
C LEU A 167 8.94 -8.85 -3.62
N ARG A 168 9.06 -7.60 -4.11
CA ARG A 168 10.30 -7.05 -4.66
C ARG A 168 11.47 -7.21 -3.69
N PHE A 169 11.26 -6.82 -2.43
CA PHE A 169 12.30 -6.95 -1.41
C PHE A 169 12.72 -8.39 -1.16
N PHE A 170 11.80 -9.34 -1.20
CA PHE A 170 12.12 -10.77 -1.14
C PHE A 170 12.88 -11.24 -2.38
N LEU A 171 12.49 -10.82 -3.58
CA LEU A 171 13.13 -11.19 -4.84
C LEU A 171 14.55 -10.64 -4.97
N LEU A 172 14.82 -9.46 -4.42
CA LEU A 172 16.17 -8.87 -4.34
C LEU A 172 17.06 -9.54 -3.27
N ASN A 173 16.46 -10.33 -2.36
CA ASN A 173 17.17 -11.01 -1.28
C ASN A 173 16.84 -12.52 -1.23
N PRO A 174 16.95 -13.25 -2.34
CA PRO A 174 16.56 -14.66 -2.38
C PRO A 174 17.40 -15.50 -1.41
N ARG A 175 16.75 -16.46 -0.75
CA ARG A 175 17.34 -17.39 0.21
C ARG A 175 17.89 -16.75 1.51
N ARG A 176 17.89 -15.42 1.63
CA ARG A 176 18.30 -14.72 2.87
C ARG A 176 17.14 -14.69 3.85
N VAL A 177 17.46 -14.78 5.13
CA VAL A 177 16.49 -14.54 6.21
C VAL A 177 16.43 -13.04 6.45
N LEU A 178 15.25 -12.46 6.28
CA LEU A 178 14.98 -11.04 6.54
C LEU A 178 14.23 -10.93 7.86
N SER A 179 14.76 -10.14 8.78
CA SER A 179 14.07 -9.87 10.04
C SER A 179 12.83 -9.00 9.80
N LYS A 180 11.87 -9.05 10.74
CA LYS A 180 10.69 -8.17 10.67
C LYS A 180 11.08 -6.70 10.62
N SER A 181 12.11 -6.29 11.39
CA SER A 181 12.60 -4.91 11.37
C SER A 181 13.20 -4.52 10.01
N GLN A 182 13.99 -5.39 9.38
CA GLN A 182 14.53 -5.13 8.04
C GLN A 182 13.44 -5.00 7.00
N ILE A 183 12.40 -5.85 7.05
CA ILE A 183 11.25 -5.77 6.15
C ILE A 183 10.48 -4.47 6.40
N LEU A 184 10.24 -4.13 7.66
CA LEU A 184 9.54 -2.93 8.05
C LEU A 184 10.27 -1.68 7.57
N ASP A 185 11.56 -1.59 7.84
CA ASP A 185 12.43 -0.47 7.45
C ASP A 185 12.48 -0.30 5.93
N HIS A 186 12.65 -1.40 5.18
CA HIS A 186 12.76 -1.34 3.72
C HIS A 186 11.42 -1.05 3.05
N VAL A 187 10.33 -1.72 3.43
CA VAL A 187 9.03 -1.62 2.76
C VAL A 187 8.26 -0.40 3.27
N TRP A 188 8.33 -0.07 4.56
CA TRP A 188 7.62 1.07 5.13
C TRP A 188 8.49 2.29 5.39
N HIS A 189 9.83 2.16 5.36
CA HIS A 189 10.84 3.24 5.53
C HIS A 189 10.66 4.08 6.79
N TYR A 190 10.29 3.47 7.91
CA TYR A 190 9.94 4.17 9.13
C TYR A 190 10.55 3.55 10.37
N ASP A 191 10.90 4.43 11.30
CA ASP A 191 11.01 4.09 12.71
C ASP A 191 9.57 3.83 13.22
N PHE A 192 9.09 2.61 12.91
CA PHE A 192 7.70 2.20 13.14
C PHE A 192 7.49 2.01 14.63
N GLY A 193 7.16 3.10 15.35
CA GLY A 193 6.60 3.01 16.71
C GLY A 193 5.22 2.32 16.72
N GLY A 194 4.86 1.64 15.60
CA GLY A 194 3.62 0.93 15.37
C GLY A 194 3.79 -0.59 15.40
N ASP A 195 2.68 -1.27 15.35
CA ASP A 195 2.54 -2.70 15.55
C ASP A 195 3.35 -3.52 14.53
N ALA A 196 4.37 -4.25 14.99
CA ALA A 196 5.19 -5.16 14.18
C ALA A 196 4.35 -6.27 13.49
N ASN A 197 3.08 -6.41 13.84
CA ASN A 197 2.13 -7.33 13.23
C ASN A 197 1.76 -6.98 11.78
N VAL A 198 2.05 -5.74 11.33
CA VAL A 198 1.80 -5.34 9.93
C VAL A 198 2.57 -6.23 8.96
N VAL A 199 3.82 -6.57 9.26
CA VAL A 199 4.64 -7.45 8.43
C VAL A 199 4.00 -8.84 8.32
N GLU A 200 3.52 -9.39 9.44
CA GLU A 200 2.85 -10.70 9.47
C GLU A 200 1.61 -10.70 8.58
N THR A 201 0.82 -9.64 8.69
CA THR A 201 -0.40 -9.45 7.91
C THR A 201 -0.13 -9.42 6.41
N TYR A 202 0.83 -8.58 5.96
CA TYR A 202 1.16 -8.50 4.54
C TYR A 202 1.85 -9.75 4.00
N VAL A 203 2.69 -10.41 4.79
CA VAL A 203 3.24 -11.72 4.44
C VAL A 203 2.13 -12.76 4.27
N SER A 204 1.12 -12.73 5.13
CA SER A 204 -0.04 -13.64 5.01
C SER A 204 -0.83 -13.38 3.72
N TYR A 205 -1.09 -12.13 3.36
CA TYR A 205 -1.79 -11.77 2.12
C TYR A 205 -0.99 -12.13 0.88
N LEU A 206 0.29 -11.81 0.88
CA LEU A 206 1.17 -12.14 -0.22
C LEU A 206 1.25 -13.67 -0.42
N ARG A 207 1.39 -14.44 0.67
CA ARG A 207 1.30 -15.92 0.61
C ARG A 207 -0.01 -16.38 -0.01
N LYS A 208 -1.16 -15.89 0.48
CA LYS A 208 -2.47 -16.28 -0.02
C LYS A 208 -2.58 -16.11 -1.54
N LYS A 209 -2.00 -15.05 -2.10
CA LYS A 209 -2.01 -14.77 -3.54
C LYS A 209 -0.99 -15.64 -4.30
N LEU A 210 0.21 -15.78 -3.78
CA LEU A 210 1.24 -16.61 -4.41
C LEU A 210 0.90 -18.09 -4.32
N ASP A 211 0.53 -18.60 -3.15
CA ASP A 211 0.33 -20.02 -2.87
C ASP A 211 -0.92 -20.60 -3.58
N ALA A 212 -1.80 -19.74 -4.11
CA ALA A 212 -2.89 -20.14 -4.98
C ALA A 212 -2.39 -20.77 -6.31
N HIS A 213 -1.13 -20.52 -6.69
CA HIS A 213 -0.55 -20.95 -7.96
C HIS A 213 0.63 -21.91 -7.80
N GLY A 214 0.93 -22.38 -6.59
CA GLY A 214 2.01 -23.33 -6.34
C GLY A 214 2.38 -23.45 -4.86
N PRO A 215 3.34 -24.27 -4.50
CA PRO A 215 3.76 -24.46 -3.12
C PRO A 215 4.35 -23.17 -2.53
N SER A 216 4.27 -23.02 -1.19
CA SER A 216 4.71 -21.79 -0.53
C SER A 216 6.22 -21.55 -0.73
N LEU A 217 6.55 -20.35 -1.22
CA LEU A 217 7.92 -19.89 -1.40
C LEU A 217 8.40 -18.99 -0.25
N ILE A 218 7.48 -18.33 0.48
CA ILE A 218 7.83 -17.48 1.61
C ILE A 218 7.74 -18.31 2.89
N HIS A 219 8.86 -18.53 3.54
CA HIS A 219 8.96 -19.38 4.73
C HIS A 219 9.12 -18.52 5.99
N THR A 220 8.45 -18.93 7.08
CA THR A 220 8.64 -18.31 8.40
C THR A 220 9.83 -18.98 9.08
N ILE A 221 10.81 -18.18 9.49
CA ILE A 221 11.92 -18.58 10.34
C ILE A 221 11.58 -18.15 11.76
N ARG A 222 11.18 -19.08 12.58
CA ARG A 222 10.69 -18.82 13.95
C ARG A 222 11.65 -17.90 14.70
N LEU A 223 11.11 -16.89 15.39
CA LEU A 223 11.79 -15.87 16.18
C LEU A 223 12.77 -14.97 15.40
N VAL A 224 12.94 -15.17 14.09
CA VAL A 224 13.88 -14.39 13.26
C VAL A 224 13.16 -13.52 12.25
N GLY A 225 12.31 -14.11 11.39
CA GLY A 225 11.64 -13.38 10.32
C GLY A 225 11.17 -14.30 9.18
N TYR A 226 11.42 -13.89 7.95
CA TYR A 226 10.93 -14.57 6.75
C TYR A 226 12.04 -14.74 5.71
N ALA A 227 11.90 -15.74 4.85
CA ALA A 227 12.82 -15.97 3.75
C ALA A 227 12.08 -16.48 2.51
N LEU A 228 12.48 -16.00 1.33
CA LEU A 228 12.05 -16.52 0.05
C LEU A 228 12.94 -17.73 -0.30
N ARG A 229 12.37 -18.93 -0.38
CA ARG A 229 13.07 -20.20 -0.64
C ARG A 229 12.21 -21.12 -1.49
N GLU A 230 12.86 -21.99 -2.25
CA GLU A 230 12.17 -23.10 -2.90
C GLU A 230 11.56 -24.03 -1.83
N PRO A 231 10.44 -24.69 -2.13
CA PRO A 231 9.88 -25.70 -1.24
C PRO A 231 10.89 -26.85 -1.09
N ALA A 232 10.96 -27.39 0.12
CA ALA A 232 11.84 -28.54 0.43
C ALA A 232 11.34 -29.83 -0.23
#